data_007eca05cbe448b128be0c9170c9ab6d
#
_entry.id   007eca05cbe448b128be0c9170c9ab6d
#
_cell.length_a   1.000
_cell.length_b   1.000
_cell.length_c   1.000
_cell.angle_alpha   90.00
_cell.angle_beta   90.00
_cell.angle_gamma   90.00
#
_symmetry.space_group_name_H-M   'P 1'
#
loop_
_entity.id
_entity.type
_entity.pdbx_description
1 polymer ?
#
loop_
_entity_poly.entity_id
_entity_poly.type
_entity_poly.pdbx_seq_one_letter_code
_entity_poly.pdbx_strand_id
1 'polypeptide(L)'
;MCRPPLSAIFSPRQSSPLAYTVSGSVATITLLKQSTRHKGKETTTIKAKTGLVEYTRTKYITKNEEGKNKCVYLIDEMLNIKEKGQVSGGIIELIVKNIAEVSYRVCAKMINNMTGLSISGVAVWNIVQQLGEEIKQYEKEKVEAFQEDKLKVGEKETPTVYQEADGIMIYTQGNDRKEQIENYKKEHPNEEVPKKVRNIEIKLGMTYEGWKEIGKNRYELVGKEFVAGYMTGEEMADITNANLHSKYDMNKVELRVLNSDGGSWIKKLLTAKAIYQADSYHLKEKISTHVRDTEDSEYLKTLFYKKE
;
A
#
# COMPACT_ATOMS: atom_id res chain seq x y z
N MET A 1 7.74 -4.76 27.17
CA MET A 1 6.41 -4.84 26.54
C MET A 1 6.58 -5.53 25.21
N CYS A 2 5.91 -6.66 24.99
CA CYS A 2 6.05 -7.45 23.77
C CYS A 2 5.50 -6.69 22.56
N ARG A 3 6.28 -6.59 21.49
CA ARG A 3 5.79 -6.12 20.19
C ARG A 3 4.66 -7.05 19.75
N PRO A 4 3.50 -6.55 19.32
CA PRO A 4 2.51 -7.42 18.71
C PRO A 4 3.07 -8.00 17.43
N PRO A 5 2.77 -9.27 17.11
CA PRO A 5 3.19 -9.88 15.85
C PRO A 5 2.56 -9.14 14.67
N LEU A 6 3.30 -9.03 13.55
CA LEU A 6 2.84 -8.42 12.28
C LEU A 6 1.49 -8.97 11.77
N SER A 7 1.08 -10.16 12.24
CA SER A 7 -0.24 -10.74 11.99
C SER A 7 -1.42 -9.91 12.46
N ALA A 8 -1.22 -8.96 13.38
CA ALA A 8 -2.27 -8.04 13.84
C ALA A 8 -2.61 -6.94 12.81
N ILE A 9 -1.76 -6.75 11.79
CA ILE A 9 -1.92 -5.71 10.76
C ILE A 9 -2.95 -6.13 9.70
N PHE A 10 -3.15 -7.45 9.51
CA PHE A 10 -4.09 -8.02 8.55
C PHE A 10 -5.18 -8.84 9.23
N SER A 11 -6.02 -8.22 10.07
CA SER A 11 -7.22 -8.90 10.56
C SER A 11 -8.29 -8.93 9.47
N PRO A 12 -8.76 -10.11 9.00
CA PRO A 12 -9.76 -10.23 7.94
C PRO A 12 -11.18 -10.15 8.52
N ARG A 13 -11.55 -9.02 9.13
CA ARG A 13 -12.94 -8.78 9.54
C ARG A 13 -13.34 -7.33 9.26
N GLN A 14 -13.56 -7.09 8.02
CA GLN A 14 -14.67 -6.40 7.38
C GLN A 14 -14.37 -6.42 5.88
N SER A 15 -14.88 -7.44 5.23
CA SER A 15 -14.96 -7.52 3.79
C SER A 15 -15.95 -6.46 3.30
N SER A 16 -15.46 -5.24 3.09
CA SER A 16 -15.79 -4.66 1.81
C SER A 16 -15.02 -5.53 0.83
N PRO A 17 -15.65 -6.23 -0.12
CA PRO A 17 -14.92 -6.66 -1.27
C PRO A 17 -14.23 -5.39 -1.77
N LEU A 18 -12.96 -5.47 -2.14
CA LEU A 18 -12.41 -4.58 -3.15
C LEU A 18 -13.41 -4.68 -4.30
N ALA A 19 -14.45 -3.87 -4.23
CA ALA A 19 -15.31 -3.60 -5.34
C ALA A 19 -14.39 -2.86 -6.29
N TYR A 20 -13.67 -3.64 -7.09
CA TYR A 20 -13.12 -3.14 -8.33
C TYR A 20 -14.32 -2.52 -9.03
N THR A 21 -14.41 -1.21 -8.92
CA THR A 21 -15.45 -0.47 -9.61
C THR A 21 -15.17 -0.63 -11.09
N VAL A 22 -15.88 -1.56 -11.69
CA VAL A 22 -15.90 -1.88 -13.12
C VAL A 22 -16.47 -0.70 -13.92
N SER A 23 -16.50 0.52 -13.38
CA SER A 23 -17.06 1.69 -14.04
C SER A 23 -16.27 2.12 -15.29
N GLY A 24 -14.95 1.93 -15.32
CA GLY A 24 -14.14 2.14 -16.53
C GLY A 24 -14.33 1.05 -17.58
N SER A 25 -14.61 -0.20 -17.16
CA SER A 25 -14.68 -1.34 -18.06
C SER A 25 -15.96 -1.40 -18.89
N VAL A 26 -17.08 -0.90 -18.40
CA VAL A 26 -18.36 -0.93 -19.14
C VAL A 26 -18.34 0.06 -20.32
N ALA A 27 -17.79 1.26 -20.11
CA ALA A 27 -17.62 2.23 -21.19
C ALA A 27 -16.60 1.74 -22.23
N THR A 28 -15.48 1.18 -21.80
CA THR A 28 -14.43 0.60 -22.66
C THR A 28 -15.01 -0.60 -23.45
N ILE A 29 -15.78 -1.49 -22.84
CA ILE A 29 -16.43 -2.61 -23.50
C ILE A 29 -17.45 -2.13 -24.53
N THR A 30 -18.17 -1.06 -24.28
CA THR A 30 -19.15 -0.48 -25.22
C THR A 30 -18.43 0.14 -26.42
N LEU A 31 -17.35 0.87 -26.22
CA LEU A 31 -16.51 1.43 -27.29
C LEU A 31 -15.81 0.33 -28.11
N LEU A 32 -15.28 -0.69 -27.45
CA LEU A 32 -14.66 -1.83 -28.13
C LEU A 32 -15.65 -2.62 -28.98
N LYS A 33 -16.92 -2.77 -28.57
CA LYS A 33 -17.97 -3.43 -29.37
C LYS A 33 -18.24 -2.74 -30.70
N GLN A 34 -18.06 -1.42 -30.77
CA GLN A 34 -18.32 -0.65 -32.01
C GLN A 34 -17.17 -0.78 -33.05
N SER A 35 -15.96 -1.13 -32.64
CA SER A 35 -14.76 -1.18 -33.51
C SER A 35 -14.16 -2.59 -33.68
N THR A 36 -14.78 -3.62 -33.10
CA THR A 36 -14.23 -4.98 -33.09
C THR A 36 -14.92 -5.89 -34.10
N ARG A 37 -14.11 -6.70 -34.79
CA ARG A 37 -14.60 -7.77 -35.69
C ARG A 37 -14.46 -9.12 -35.00
N HIS A 38 -15.54 -9.90 -34.94
CA HIS A 38 -15.53 -11.29 -34.46
C HIS A 38 -14.65 -12.17 -35.35
N LYS A 39 -13.78 -12.99 -34.73
CA LYS A 39 -12.84 -13.90 -35.45
C LYS A 39 -12.95 -15.36 -35.03
N GLY A 40 -13.88 -15.73 -34.16
CA GLY A 40 -14.08 -17.12 -33.70
C GLY A 40 -13.99 -17.27 -32.19
N LYS A 41 -13.96 -18.53 -31.79
CA LYS A 41 -13.83 -18.93 -30.39
C LYS A 41 -12.53 -19.66 -30.16
N GLU A 42 -11.97 -19.58 -28.96
CA GLU A 42 -10.75 -20.24 -28.52
C GLU A 42 -10.93 -20.76 -27.12
N THR A 43 -10.50 -22.00 -26.87
CA THR A 43 -10.50 -22.59 -25.55
C THR A 43 -9.16 -22.33 -24.87
N THR A 44 -9.19 -21.94 -23.61
CA THR A 44 -8.02 -21.68 -22.78
C THR A 44 -8.27 -22.10 -21.34
N THR A 45 -7.25 -22.03 -20.51
CA THR A 45 -7.32 -22.40 -19.10
C THR A 45 -6.95 -21.25 -18.19
N ILE A 46 -7.56 -21.22 -17.00
CA ILE A 46 -7.21 -20.31 -15.91
C ILE A 46 -6.95 -21.11 -14.63
N LYS A 47 -5.95 -20.69 -13.88
CA LYS A 47 -5.64 -21.23 -12.55
C LYS A 47 -6.57 -20.60 -11.51
N ALA A 48 -7.47 -21.39 -10.92
CA ALA A 48 -8.44 -20.97 -9.93
C ALA A 48 -8.24 -21.69 -8.60
N LYS A 49 -8.89 -21.23 -7.52
CA LYS A 49 -8.84 -21.88 -6.20
C LYS A 49 -9.26 -23.36 -6.26
N THR A 50 -10.12 -23.71 -7.21
CA THR A 50 -10.63 -25.07 -7.44
C THR A 50 -9.74 -25.91 -8.36
N GLY A 51 -8.59 -25.42 -8.76
CA GLY A 51 -7.69 -26.07 -9.70
C GLY A 51 -7.66 -25.37 -11.06
N LEU A 52 -7.33 -26.13 -12.10
CA LEU A 52 -7.28 -25.65 -13.48
C LEU A 52 -8.70 -25.66 -14.06
N VAL A 53 -9.17 -24.50 -14.52
CA VAL A 53 -10.50 -24.33 -15.13
C VAL A 53 -10.34 -24.04 -16.61
N GLU A 54 -10.93 -24.89 -17.46
CA GLU A 54 -11.00 -24.66 -18.90
C GLU A 54 -12.24 -23.83 -19.24
N TYR A 55 -12.10 -22.84 -20.12
CA TYR A 55 -13.21 -22.03 -20.61
C TYR A 55 -13.00 -21.60 -22.06
N THR A 56 -14.11 -21.34 -22.74
CA THR A 56 -14.11 -20.87 -24.12
C THR A 56 -14.35 -19.37 -24.17
N ARG A 57 -13.47 -18.66 -24.85
CA ARG A 57 -13.54 -17.20 -25.03
C ARG A 57 -13.69 -16.82 -26.49
N THR A 58 -14.35 -15.70 -26.72
CA THR A 58 -14.53 -15.16 -28.06
C THR A 58 -13.36 -14.24 -28.42
N LYS A 59 -12.78 -14.48 -29.59
CA LYS A 59 -11.68 -13.70 -30.16
C LYS A 59 -12.22 -12.58 -31.02
N TYR A 60 -11.77 -11.36 -30.75
CA TYR A 60 -12.07 -10.18 -31.55
C TYR A 60 -10.79 -9.59 -32.13
N ILE A 61 -10.91 -8.92 -33.28
CA ILE A 61 -9.86 -8.10 -33.86
C ILE A 61 -10.27 -6.65 -33.76
N THR A 62 -9.39 -5.83 -33.22
CA THR A 62 -9.47 -4.37 -33.22
C THR A 62 -8.20 -3.79 -33.84
N LYS A 63 -8.18 -2.49 -34.07
CA LYS A 63 -6.98 -1.78 -34.45
C LYS A 63 -6.38 -1.10 -33.24
N ASN A 64 -5.05 -1.16 -33.09
CA ASN A 64 -4.34 -0.37 -32.10
C ASN A 64 -4.17 1.09 -32.58
N GLU A 65 -3.56 1.94 -31.79
CA GLU A 65 -3.31 3.36 -32.09
C GLU A 65 -2.49 3.56 -33.37
N GLU A 66 -1.66 2.59 -33.72
CA GLU A 66 -0.86 2.58 -34.96
C GLU A 66 -1.63 2.01 -36.17
N GLY A 67 -2.91 1.69 -36.03
CA GLY A 67 -3.75 1.11 -37.09
C GLY A 67 -3.49 -0.38 -37.38
N LYS A 68 -2.62 -1.05 -36.62
CA LYS A 68 -2.31 -2.49 -36.75
C LYS A 68 -3.38 -3.35 -36.07
N ASN A 69 -3.64 -4.53 -36.63
CA ASN A 69 -4.61 -5.48 -36.07
C ASN A 69 -4.10 -6.04 -34.73
N LYS A 70 -4.91 -5.88 -33.67
CA LYS A 70 -4.69 -6.44 -32.34
C LYS A 70 -5.82 -7.45 -32.02
N CYS A 71 -5.44 -8.63 -31.53
CA CYS A 71 -6.41 -9.60 -31.00
C CYS A 71 -6.79 -9.24 -29.56
N VAL A 72 -8.11 -9.25 -29.28
CA VAL A 72 -8.68 -8.90 -27.99
C VAL A 72 -9.66 -9.98 -27.57
N TYR A 73 -9.65 -10.32 -26.28
CA TYR A 73 -10.59 -11.23 -25.63
C TYR A 73 -11.30 -10.46 -24.53
N LEU A 74 -12.53 -10.00 -24.81
CA LEU A 74 -13.26 -9.12 -23.90
C LEU A 74 -13.46 -9.72 -22.51
N ILE A 75 -13.66 -11.04 -22.42
CA ILE A 75 -13.80 -11.71 -21.13
C ILE A 75 -12.51 -11.68 -20.32
N ASP A 76 -11.35 -11.81 -20.97
CA ASP A 76 -10.05 -11.77 -20.29
C ASP A 76 -9.76 -10.37 -19.78
N GLU A 77 -10.11 -9.34 -20.55
CA GLU A 77 -9.96 -7.94 -20.13
C GLU A 77 -10.92 -7.62 -18.98
N MET A 78 -12.19 -8.04 -19.08
CA MET A 78 -13.16 -7.87 -18.00
C MET A 78 -12.72 -8.49 -16.67
N LEU A 79 -12.08 -9.67 -16.73
CA LEU A 79 -11.60 -10.41 -15.56
C LEU A 79 -10.15 -10.09 -15.21
N ASN A 80 -9.50 -9.24 -15.99
CA ASN A 80 -8.07 -8.88 -15.86
C ASN A 80 -7.15 -10.12 -15.76
N ILE A 81 -7.41 -11.12 -16.59
CA ILE A 81 -6.75 -12.44 -16.53
C ILE A 81 -5.40 -12.41 -17.23
N LYS A 82 -5.29 -11.67 -18.34
CA LYS A 82 -4.18 -11.78 -19.28
C LYS A 82 -2.84 -11.32 -18.70
N GLU A 83 -2.85 -10.25 -17.94
CA GLU A 83 -1.64 -9.64 -17.39
C GLU A 83 -1.09 -10.40 -16.19
N LYS A 84 -1.94 -11.18 -15.53
CA LYS A 84 -1.62 -11.87 -14.27
C LYS A 84 -1.30 -13.36 -14.44
N GLY A 85 -0.78 -13.77 -15.61
CA GLY A 85 -0.32 -15.14 -15.85
C GLY A 85 -1.43 -16.17 -15.83
N GLN A 86 -2.65 -15.81 -16.24
CA GLN A 86 -3.84 -16.68 -16.28
C GLN A 86 -4.22 -17.23 -14.89
N VAL A 87 -4.09 -16.42 -13.86
CA VAL A 87 -4.56 -16.73 -12.52
C VAL A 87 -5.84 -15.95 -12.21
N SER A 88 -6.77 -16.59 -11.52
CA SER A 88 -8.01 -15.96 -11.10
C SER A 88 -7.77 -14.99 -9.92
N GLY A 89 -8.69 -14.02 -9.74
CA GLY A 89 -8.67 -13.13 -8.57
C GLY A 89 -8.61 -13.88 -7.25
N GLY A 90 -9.21 -15.09 -7.17
CA GLY A 90 -9.13 -15.92 -5.98
C GLY A 90 -7.71 -16.43 -5.66
N ILE A 91 -6.90 -16.75 -6.66
CA ILE A 91 -5.49 -17.11 -6.45
C ILE A 91 -4.69 -15.88 -6.02
N ILE A 92 -4.95 -14.71 -6.63
CA ILE A 92 -4.31 -13.45 -6.23
C ILE A 92 -4.60 -13.14 -4.76
N GLU A 93 -5.85 -13.29 -4.33
CA GLU A 93 -6.24 -13.12 -2.93
C GLU A 93 -5.49 -14.07 -1.98
N LEU A 94 -5.30 -15.34 -2.36
CA LEU A 94 -4.49 -16.29 -1.60
C LEU A 94 -3.02 -15.86 -1.53
N ILE A 95 -2.45 -15.35 -2.62
CA ILE A 95 -1.10 -14.81 -2.64
C ILE A 95 -0.98 -13.67 -1.66
N VAL A 96 -1.86 -12.67 -1.77
CA VAL A 96 -1.83 -11.46 -0.90
C VAL A 96 -1.94 -11.83 0.59
N LYS A 97 -2.83 -12.76 0.94
CA LYS A 97 -3.01 -13.20 2.33
C LYS A 97 -1.80 -13.90 2.93
N ASN A 98 -0.98 -14.55 2.11
CA ASN A 98 0.12 -15.36 2.62
C ASN A 98 1.50 -14.68 2.44
N ILE A 99 1.65 -13.81 1.45
CA ILE A 99 2.99 -13.30 1.11
C ILE A 99 3.61 -12.39 2.17
N ALA A 100 2.79 -11.78 3.02
CA ALA A 100 3.27 -10.98 4.15
C ALA A 100 3.94 -11.84 5.24
N GLU A 101 3.59 -13.13 5.32
CA GLU A 101 4.04 -14.04 6.38
C GLU A 101 5.18 -14.97 5.93
N VAL A 102 5.28 -15.23 4.61
CA VAL A 102 6.21 -16.23 4.08
C VAL A 102 6.92 -15.77 2.81
N SER A 103 8.04 -16.42 2.47
CA SER A 103 8.75 -16.13 1.22
C SER A 103 7.93 -16.54 -0.02
N TYR A 104 8.20 -15.91 -1.19
CA TYR A 104 7.54 -16.22 -2.47
C TYR A 104 7.54 -17.71 -2.81
N ARG A 105 8.65 -18.42 -2.50
CA ARG A 105 8.78 -19.87 -2.75
C ARG A 105 7.86 -20.68 -1.83
N VAL A 106 7.78 -20.31 -0.56
CA VAL A 106 6.91 -20.98 0.40
C VAL A 106 5.45 -20.69 0.10
N CYS A 107 5.09 -19.44 -0.24
CA CYS A 107 3.75 -19.06 -0.68
C CYS A 107 3.29 -19.89 -1.89
N ALA A 108 4.13 -20.02 -2.92
CA ALA A 108 3.85 -20.86 -4.08
C ALA A 108 3.61 -22.32 -3.69
N LYS A 109 4.45 -22.90 -2.81
CA LYS A 109 4.29 -24.27 -2.32
C LYS A 109 2.95 -24.44 -1.57
N MET A 110 2.58 -23.50 -0.71
CA MET A 110 1.31 -23.55 0.03
C MET A 110 0.12 -23.54 -0.92
N ILE A 111 0.11 -22.63 -1.90
CA ILE A 111 -0.97 -22.53 -2.90
C ILE A 111 -1.07 -23.81 -3.71
N ASN A 112 0.05 -24.34 -4.18
CA ASN A 112 0.09 -25.58 -4.96
C ASN A 112 -0.47 -26.77 -4.15
N ASN A 113 -0.12 -26.88 -2.87
CA ASN A 113 -0.64 -27.94 -2.00
C ASN A 113 -2.17 -27.81 -1.76
N MET A 114 -2.67 -26.57 -1.64
CA MET A 114 -4.10 -26.34 -1.39
C MET A 114 -4.96 -26.52 -2.64
N THR A 115 -4.44 -26.24 -3.83
CA THR A 115 -5.23 -26.11 -5.07
C THR A 115 -4.91 -27.17 -6.11
N GLY A 116 -3.84 -27.96 -5.93
CA GLY A 116 -3.33 -28.88 -6.95
C GLY A 116 -2.71 -28.20 -8.17
N LEU A 117 -2.53 -26.89 -8.13
CA LEU A 117 -1.94 -26.12 -9.22
C LEU A 117 -0.40 -26.22 -9.21
N SER A 118 0.22 -25.79 -10.30
CA SER A 118 1.66 -25.56 -10.40
C SER A 118 1.93 -24.08 -10.62
N ILE A 119 2.27 -23.37 -9.55
CA ILE A 119 2.69 -21.95 -9.56
C ILE A 119 4.10 -21.89 -9.01
N SER A 120 4.99 -21.16 -9.67
CA SER A 120 6.38 -20.97 -9.21
C SER A 120 6.51 -19.78 -8.27
N GLY A 121 7.57 -19.75 -7.43
CA GLY A 121 7.87 -18.58 -6.60
C GLY A 121 8.13 -17.32 -7.43
N VAL A 122 8.67 -17.44 -8.65
CA VAL A 122 8.84 -16.32 -9.59
C VAL A 122 7.48 -15.80 -10.08
N ALA A 123 6.53 -16.70 -10.36
CA ALA A 123 5.17 -16.29 -10.74
C ALA A 123 4.48 -15.52 -9.60
N VAL A 124 4.63 -15.97 -8.35
CA VAL A 124 4.13 -15.25 -7.17
C VAL A 124 4.79 -13.87 -7.07
N TRP A 125 6.11 -13.78 -7.23
CA TRP A 125 6.83 -12.50 -7.23
C TRP A 125 6.30 -11.55 -8.30
N ASN A 126 6.16 -12.02 -9.56
CA ASN A 126 5.64 -11.20 -10.66
C ASN A 126 4.24 -10.66 -10.36
N ILE A 127 3.35 -11.49 -9.81
CA ILE A 127 1.99 -11.06 -9.43
C ILE A 127 2.04 -9.98 -8.34
N VAL A 128 2.90 -10.13 -7.35
CA VAL A 128 3.05 -9.14 -6.28
C VAL A 128 3.61 -7.82 -6.82
N GLN A 129 4.58 -7.86 -7.75
CA GLN A 129 5.08 -6.64 -8.41
C GLN A 129 3.98 -5.93 -9.20
N GLN A 130 3.21 -6.66 -10.00
CA GLN A 130 2.10 -6.08 -10.76
C GLN A 130 1.04 -5.44 -9.85
N LEU A 131 0.70 -6.09 -8.73
CA LEU A 131 -0.22 -5.51 -7.74
C LEU A 131 0.35 -4.24 -7.11
N GLY A 132 1.64 -4.21 -6.83
CA GLY A 132 2.32 -3.01 -6.33
C GLY A 132 2.22 -1.84 -7.31
N GLU A 133 2.47 -2.08 -8.60
CA GLU A 133 2.33 -1.05 -9.63
C GLU A 133 0.86 -0.60 -9.82
N GLU A 134 -0.10 -1.52 -9.74
CA GLU A 134 -1.53 -1.17 -9.80
C GLU A 134 -1.95 -0.27 -8.62
N ILE A 135 -1.49 -0.58 -7.40
CA ILE A 135 -1.75 0.25 -6.21
C ILE A 135 -1.14 1.64 -6.40
N LYS A 136 0.11 1.71 -6.81
CA LYS A 136 0.82 2.97 -7.04
C LYS A 136 0.14 3.84 -8.10
N GLN A 137 -0.33 3.22 -9.20
CA GLN A 137 -1.08 3.93 -10.23
C GLN A 137 -2.43 4.44 -9.70
N TYR A 138 -3.15 3.63 -8.94
CA TYR A 138 -4.40 4.04 -8.30
C TYR A 138 -4.22 5.20 -7.32
N GLU A 139 -3.16 5.16 -6.50
CA GLU A 139 -2.82 6.26 -5.58
C GLU A 139 -2.51 7.55 -6.36
N LYS A 140 -1.75 7.44 -7.44
CA LYS A 140 -1.43 8.58 -8.31
C LYS A 140 -2.69 9.20 -8.92
N GLU A 141 -3.56 8.40 -9.53
CA GLU A 141 -4.83 8.86 -10.11
C GLU A 141 -5.73 9.52 -9.06
N LYS A 142 -5.72 8.99 -7.84
CA LYS A 142 -6.48 9.55 -6.72
C LYS A 142 -5.93 10.90 -6.26
N VAL A 143 -4.61 11.05 -6.21
CA VAL A 143 -3.94 12.33 -5.91
C VAL A 143 -4.21 13.35 -7.01
N GLU A 144 -4.11 12.99 -8.29
CA GLU A 144 -4.42 13.85 -9.41
C GLU A 144 -5.89 14.33 -9.36
N ALA A 145 -6.83 13.41 -9.10
CA ALA A 145 -8.23 13.75 -8.95
C ALA A 145 -8.49 14.68 -7.75
N PHE A 146 -7.75 14.52 -6.66
CA PHE A 146 -7.81 15.41 -5.49
C PHE A 146 -7.29 16.81 -5.82
N GLN A 147 -6.14 16.91 -6.48
CA GLN A 147 -5.54 18.19 -6.86
C GLN A 147 -6.38 18.97 -7.89
N GLU A 148 -7.15 18.26 -8.71
CA GLU A 148 -8.05 18.82 -9.72
C GLU A 148 -9.49 19.07 -9.23
N ASP A 149 -9.77 18.94 -7.92
CA ASP A 149 -11.12 19.03 -7.32
C ASP A 149 -12.15 18.06 -7.95
N LYS A 150 -11.68 16.95 -8.52
CA LYS A 150 -12.53 15.90 -9.13
C LYS A 150 -12.75 14.70 -8.23
N LEU A 151 -12.06 14.66 -7.09
CA LEU A 151 -12.20 13.55 -6.15
C LEU A 151 -13.59 13.57 -5.51
N LYS A 152 -14.28 12.42 -5.55
CA LYS A 152 -15.54 12.27 -4.79
C LYS A 152 -15.24 12.47 -3.30
N VAL A 153 -15.84 13.47 -2.71
CA VAL A 153 -15.71 13.77 -1.27
C VAL A 153 -16.31 12.63 -0.45
N GLY A 154 -15.61 12.24 0.59
CA GLY A 154 -16.06 11.22 1.52
C GLY A 154 -17.28 11.69 2.34
N GLU A 155 -18.17 10.76 2.62
CA GLU A 155 -19.43 11.03 3.33
C GLU A 155 -19.35 10.63 4.82
N LYS A 156 -18.22 10.03 5.24
CA LYS A 156 -18.07 9.56 6.62
C LYS A 156 -17.77 10.73 7.56
N GLU A 157 -18.57 10.89 8.58
CA GLU A 157 -18.36 11.91 9.61
C GLU A 157 -17.54 11.34 10.76
N THR A 158 -16.55 12.11 11.21
CA THR A 158 -15.79 11.87 12.44
C THR A 158 -15.26 13.21 12.97
N PRO A 159 -15.34 13.49 14.27
CA PRO A 159 -14.78 14.72 14.83
C PRO A 159 -13.25 14.69 14.86
N THR A 160 -12.64 13.52 14.96
CA THR A 160 -11.19 13.38 15.10
C THR A 160 -10.65 12.31 14.17
N VAL A 161 -9.51 12.61 13.56
CA VAL A 161 -8.69 11.65 12.81
C VAL A 161 -7.31 11.58 13.44
N TYR A 162 -6.90 10.37 13.77
CA TYR A 162 -5.55 10.09 14.25
C TYR A 162 -4.68 9.63 13.08
N GLN A 163 -3.45 10.08 13.08
CA GLN A 163 -2.43 9.70 12.10
C GLN A 163 -1.18 9.26 12.83
N GLU A 164 -0.57 8.20 12.35
CA GLU A 164 0.76 7.78 12.78
C GLU A 164 1.67 7.75 11.57
N ALA A 165 2.90 8.21 11.74
CA ALA A 165 3.89 8.23 10.68
C ALA A 165 5.26 7.83 11.24
N ASP A 166 5.92 6.90 10.52
CA ASP A 166 7.23 6.36 10.90
C ASP A 166 8.00 5.97 9.64
N GLY A 167 9.34 5.88 9.75
CA GLY A 167 10.24 5.48 8.70
C GLY A 167 10.97 4.18 9.04
N ILE A 168 10.93 3.21 8.12
CA ILE A 168 11.71 1.98 8.26
C ILE A 168 12.90 2.04 7.31
N MET A 169 14.12 1.96 7.87
CA MET A 169 15.35 1.87 7.11
C MET A 169 15.60 0.44 6.64
N ILE A 170 15.58 0.23 5.32
CA ILE A 170 15.83 -1.05 4.69
C ILE A 170 17.21 -1.03 4.02
N TYR A 171 18.03 -2.05 4.34
CA TYR A 171 19.32 -2.22 3.72
C TYR A 171 19.19 -2.78 2.31
N THR A 172 19.63 -2.02 1.31
CA THR A 172 19.58 -2.44 -0.10
C THR A 172 20.58 -3.54 -0.41
N GLN A 173 20.25 -4.40 -1.36
CA GLN A 173 21.08 -5.51 -1.82
C GLN A 173 21.17 -5.53 -3.36
N GLY A 174 22.10 -6.32 -3.88
CA GLY A 174 22.20 -6.58 -5.31
C GLY A 174 22.47 -5.33 -6.15
N ASN A 175 21.69 -5.13 -7.19
CA ASN A 175 21.85 -4.04 -8.15
C ASN A 175 21.45 -2.68 -7.57
N ASP A 176 20.39 -2.64 -6.79
CA ASP A 176 19.91 -1.40 -6.15
C ASP A 176 20.99 -0.78 -5.26
N ARG A 177 21.72 -1.64 -4.51
CA ARG A 177 22.88 -1.19 -3.71
C ARG A 177 24.01 -0.64 -4.57
N LYS A 178 24.29 -1.28 -5.70
CA LYS A 178 25.34 -0.82 -6.61
C LYS A 178 24.98 0.55 -7.19
N GLU A 179 23.76 0.67 -7.67
CA GLU A 179 23.25 1.94 -8.23
C GLU A 179 23.30 3.09 -7.24
N GLN A 180 22.88 2.89 -5.99
CA GLN A 180 22.96 3.89 -4.94
C GLN A 180 24.42 4.33 -4.66
N ILE A 181 25.35 3.37 -4.60
CA ILE A 181 26.77 3.64 -4.40
C ILE A 181 27.34 4.42 -5.59
N GLU A 182 26.99 4.02 -6.82
CA GLU A 182 27.44 4.70 -8.04
C GLU A 182 26.91 6.14 -8.14
N ASN A 183 25.63 6.34 -7.83
CA ASN A 183 25.02 7.67 -7.81
C ASN A 183 25.68 8.57 -6.77
N TYR A 184 25.89 8.07 -5.55
CA TYR A 184 26.60 8.83 -4.53
C TYR A 184 28.01 9.21 -4.97
N LYS A 185 28.78 8.29 -5.56
CA LYS A 185 30.14 8.56 -6.05
C LYS A 185 30.18 9.56 -7.21
N LYS A 186 29.14 9.63 -8.04
CA LYS A 186 29.04 10.64 -9.11
C LYS A 186 28.87 12.04 -8.53
N GLU A 187 28.08 12.16 -7.47
CA GLU A 187 27.82 13.43 -6.79
C GLU A 187 28.97 13.84 -5.86
N HIS A 188 29.68 12.84 -5.28
CA HIS A 188 30.74 13.03 -4.28
C HIS A 188 31.99 12.22 -4.65
N PRO A 189 32.73 12.59 -5.71
CA PRO A 189 33.79 11.75 -6.29
C PRO A 189 34.98 11.50 -5.36
N ASN A 190 35.18 12.36 -4.36
CA ASN A 190 36.34 12.31 -3.43
C ASN A 190 35.96 11.86 -2.02
N GLU A 191 34.73 11.44 -1.79
CA GLU A 191 34.24 11.04 -0.47
C GLU A 191 34.13 9.52 -0.34
N GLU A 192 34.33 8.98 0.85
CA GLU A 192 33.97 7.62 1.18
C GLU A 192 32.45 7.47 1.25
N VAL A 193 31.95 6.37 0.69
CA VAL A 193 30.51 6.10 0.68
C VAL A 193 30.02 5.78 2.10
N PRO A 194 29.24 6.66 2.73
CA PRO A 194 28.73 6.43 4.08
C PRO A 194 27.82 5.18 4.13
N LYS A 195 27.81 4.51 5.28
CA LYS A 195 26.93 3.33 5.47
C LYS A 195 25.44 3.64 5.22
N LYS A 196 25.00 4.85 5.56
CA LYS A 196 23.61 5.31 5.35
C LYS A 196 23.18 5.34 3.87
N VAL A 197 24.12 5.53 2.93
CA VAL A 197 23.83 5.52 1.48
C VAL A 197 23.35 4.16 0.99
N ARG A 198 23.58 3.11 1.77
CA ARG A 198 23.16 1.74 1.45
C ARG A 198 21.78 1.40 1.96
N ASN A 199 21.08 2.36 2.55
CA ASN A 199 19.75 2.18 3.09
C ASN A 199 18.76 3.04 2.31
N ILE A 200 17.56 2.50 2.13
CA ILE A 200 16.39 3.27 1.71
C ILE A 200 15.43 3.39 2.88
N GLU A 201 14.76 4.52 2.98
CA GLU A 201 13.70 4.72 3.95
C GLU A 201 12.35 4.40 3.31
N ILE A 202 11.68 3.38 3.82
CA ILE A 202 10.27 3.13 3.49
C ILE A 202 9.44 3.93 4.47
N LYS A 203 8.63 4.84 3.94
CA LYS A 203 7.70 5.63 4.74
C LYS A 203 6.44 4.83 5.02
N LEU A 204 6.00 4.89 6.25
CA LEU A 204 4.78 4.25 6.73
C LEU A 204 3.86 5.30 7.32
N GLY A 205 2.60 5.25 6.96
CA GLY A 205 1.55 6.05 7.57
C GLY A 205 0.33 5.21 7.85
N MET A 206 -0.33 5.52 8.94
CA MET A 206 -1.61 4.94 9.30
C MET A 206 -2.56 6.06 9.71
N THR A 207 -3.81 5.97 9.27
CA THR A 207 -4.90 6.83 9.74
C THR A 207 -5.99 5.99 10.36
N TYR A 208 -6.64 6.50 11.39
CA TYR A 208 -7.74 5.82 12.07
C TYR A 208 -8.63 6.81 12.84
N GLU A 209 -9.80 6.36 13.29
CA GLU A 209 -10.85 7.20 13.91
C GLU A 209 -10.83 7.18 15.44
N GLY A 210 -10.12 6.24 16.03
CA GLY A 210 -10.08 6.02 17.48
C GLY A 210 -9.99 4.53 17.81
N TRP A 211 -10.44 4.19 19.02
CA TRP A 211 -10.32 2.84 19.58
C TRP A 211 -11.68 2.31 19.98
N LYS A 212 -11.91 1.03 19.74
CA LYS A 212 -13.04 0.27 20.25
C LYS A 212 -12.53 -0.78 21.23
N GLU A 213 -13.09 -0.84 22.42
CA GLU A 213 -12.80 -1.92 23.35
C GLU A 213 -13.41 -3.23 22.86
N ILE A 214 -12.58 -4.27 22.74
CA ILE A 214 -12.93 -5.61 22.29
C ILE A 214 -12.82 -6.67 23.40
N GLY A 215 -12.41 -6.25 24.60
CA GLY A 215 -12.26 -7.06 25.80
C GLY A 215 -11.54 -6.29 26.88
N LYS A 216 -11.48 -6.84 28.09
CA LYS A 216 -10.88 -6.16 29.25
C LYS A 216 -9.45 -5.67 28.94
N ASN A 217 -9.26 -4.36 28.88
CA ASN A 217 -8.02 -3.67 28.51
C ASN A 217 -7.46 -4.05 27.13
N ARG A 218 -8.33 -4.47 26.20
CA ARG A 218 -7.95 -4.78 24.81
C ARG A 218 -8.73 -3.88 23.87
N TYR A 219 -8.00 -3.16 23.03
CA TYR A 219 -8.57 -2.18 22.10
C TYR A 219 -8.18 -2.53 20.67
N GLU A 220 -9.07 -2.23 19.76
CA GLU A 220 -8.84 -2.31 18.31
C GLU A 220 -9.03 -0.94 17.68
N LEU A 221 -8.12 -0.55 16.77
CA LEU A 221 -8.23 0.68 16.02
C LEU A 221 -9.38 0.61 15.03
N VAL A 222 -10.21 1.66 14.99
CA VAL A 222 -11.37 1.75 14.11
C VAL A 222 -11.01 2.50 12.84
N GLY A 223 -11.47 1.98 11.69
CA GLY A 223 -11.34 2.66 10.41
C GLY A 223 -9.91 2.81 9.91
N LYS A 224 -9.02 1.85 10.23
CA LYS A 224 -7.62 1.86 9.81
C LYS A 224 -7.45 1.96 8.30
N GLU A 225 -6.53 2.81 7.87
CA GLU A 225 -6.06 2.92 6.50
C GLU A 225 -4.55 3.13 6.51
N PHE A 226 -3.85 2.52 5.57
CA PHE A 226 -2.39 2.52 5.53
C PHE A 226 -1.89 3.12 4.22
N VAL A 227 -0.78 3.83 4.30
CA VAL A 227 0.04 4.25 3.17
C VAL A 227 1.46 3.80 3.45
N ALA A 228 2.10 3.14 2.53
CA ALA A 228 3.47 2.66 2.71
C ALA A 228 4.21 2.63 1.38
N GLY A 229 5.45 3.11 1.36
CA GLY A 229 6.25 3.02 0.14
C GLY A 229 7.59 3.74 0.21
N TYR A 230 8.37 3.54 -0.84
CA TYR A 230 9.55 4.33 -1.13
C TYR A 230 9.12 5.57 -1.90
N MET A 231 8.97 6.68 -1.20
CA MET A 231 8.42 7.94 -1.71
C MET A 231 8.98 9.13 -0.95
N THR A 232 8.78 10.33 -1.46
CA THR A 232 9.11 11.59 -0.77
C THR A 232 8.09 11.89 0.35
N GLY A 233 8.41 12.85 1.21
CA GLY A 233 7.48 13.31 2.25
C GLY A 233 6.26 14.03 1.67
N GLU A 234 6.44 14.73 0.54
CA GLU A 234 5.38 15.37 -0.21
C GLU A 234 4.40 14.34 -0.80
N GLU A 235 4.91 13.34 -1.52
CA GLU A 235 4.08 12.26 -2.07
C GLU A 235 3.29 11.54 -0.97
N MET A 236 3.92 11.28 0.17
CA MET A 236 3.25 10.69 1.33
C MET A 236 2.11 11.56 1.86
N ALA A 237 2.33 12.88 1.93
CA ALA A 237 1.32 13.85 2.36
C ALA A 237 0.16 13.92 1.37
N ASP A 238 0.45 13.95 0.07
CA ASP A 238 -0.57 14.02 -0.99
C ASP A 238 -1.46 12.79 -0.99
N ILE A 239 -0.87 11.59 -0.95
CA ILE A 239 -1.62 10.33 -0.89
C ILE A 239 -2.47 10.27 0.38
N THR A 240 -1.90 10.63 1.54
CA THR A 240 -2.62 10.64 2.81
C THR A 240 -3.80 11.61 2.79
N ASN A 241 -3.62 12.82 2.27
CA ASN A 241 -4.68 13.81 2.16
C ASN A 241 -5.77 13.36 1.17
N ALA A 242 -5.40 12.84 0.00
CA ALA A 242 -6.36 12.30 -0.96
C ALA A 242 -7.18 11.15 -0.34
N ASN A 243 -6.55 10.28 0.45
CA ASN A 243 -7.23 9.20 1.17
C ASN A 243 -8.22 9.74 2.19
N LEU A 244 -7.82 10.71 3.01
CA LEU A 244 -8.70 11.33 4.00
C LEU A 244 -9.91 12.00 3.34
N HIS A 245 -9.69 12.82 2.31
CA HIS A 245 -10.75 13.52 1.60
C HIS A 245 -11.71 12.59 0.86
N SER A 246 -11.23 11.44 0.36
CA SER A 246 -12.10 10.45 -0.28
C SER A 246 -12.95 9.64 0.70
N LYS A 247 -12.57 9.62 1.97
CA LYS A 247 -13.21 8.81 3.00
C LYS A 247 -14.11 9.62 3.93
N TYR A 248 -13.65 10.79 4.34
CA TYR A 248 -14.32 11.62 5.34
C TYR A 248 -14.88 12.92 4.75
N ASP A 249 -15.99 13.39 5.32
CA ASP A 249 -16.36 14.81 5.22
C ASP A 249 -15.39 15.64 6.07
N MET A 250 -14.37 16.19 5.40
CA MET A 250 -13.31 16.96 6.07
C MET A 250 -13.80 18.25 6.73
N ASN A 251 -15.03 18.72 6.44
CA ASN A 251 -15.64 19.85 7.12
C ASN A 251 -16.09 19.46 8.55
N LYS A 252 -16.39 18.18 8.78
CA LYS A 252 -16.78 17.63 10.07
C LYS A 252 -15.58 17.18 10.92
N VAL A 253 -14.37 17.12 10.35
CA VAL A 253 -13.15 16.82 11.09
C VAL A 253 -12.69 18.10 11.82
N GLU A 254 -12.84 18.11 13.12
CA GLU A 254 -12.45 19.23 13.99
C GLU A 254 -10.97 19.17 14.34
N LEU A 255 -10.45 17.96 14.52
CA LEU A 255 -9.09 17.72 14.99
C LEU A 255 -8.40 16.60 14.21
N ARG A 256 -7.15 16.83 13.80
CA ARG A 256 -6.22 15.81 13.33
C ARG A 256 -5.08 15.71 14.33
N VAL A 257 -4.76 14.50 14.77
CA VAL A 257 -3.62 14.23 15.68
C VAL A 257 -2.58 13.46 14.91
N LEU A 258 -1.39 14.02 14.73
CA LEU A 258 -0.26 13.36 14.09
C LEU A 258 0.75 12.91 15.15
N ASN A 259 0.87 11.61 15.35
CA ASN A 259 1.84 10.99 16.24
C ASN A 259 3.04 10.47 15.45
N SER A 260 4.27 10.83 15.85
CA SER A 260 5.48 10.36 15.19
C SER A 260 6.77 10.59 16.00
N ASP A 261 7.88 10.06 15.50
CA ASP A 261 9.23 10.23 16.06
C ASP A 261 9.89 11.60 15.77
N GLY A 262 9.26 12.42 14.92
CA GLY A 262 9.75 13.76 14.55
C GLY A 262 10.68 13.80 13.34
N GLY A 263 10.65 12.81 12.48
CA GLY A 263 11.35 12.80 11.20
C GLY A 263 11.07 14.06 10.37
N SER A 264 12.07 14.58 9.66
CA SER A 264 11.95 15.86 8.93
C SER A 264 10.83 15.85 7.87
N TRP A 265 10.61 14.73 7.21
CA TRP A 265 9.58 14.57 6.18
C TRP A 265 8.15 14.53 6.77
N ILE A 266 8.03 14.13 8.03
CA ILE A 266 6.73 14.01 8.72
C ILE A 266 6.06 15.38 8.87
N LYS A 267 6.86 16.46 8.93
CA LYS A 267 6.34 17.83 8.95
C LYS A 267 5.47 18.17 7.73
N LYS A 268 5.66 17.47 6.61
CA LYS A 268 4.82 17.61 5.40
C LYS A 268 3.40 17.10 5.59
N LEU A 269 3.17 16.21 6.55
CA LEU A 269 1.84 15.69 6.91
C LEU A 269 1.05 16.67 7.80
N LEU A 270 1.69 17.69 8.37
CA LEU A 270 1.02 18.68 9.20
C LEU A 270 0.18 19.62 8.35
N THR A 271 -1.11 19.68 8.67
CA THR A 271 -2.08 20.61 8.08
C THR A 271 -2.56 21.62 9.13
N ALA A 272 -3.30 22.65 8.71
CA ALA A 272 -3.75 23.72 9.60
C ALA A 272 -4.56 23.25 10.84
N LYS A 273 -5.22 22.08 10.74
CA LYS A 273 -6.00 21.49 11.85
C LYS A 273 -5.25 20.35 12.56
N ALA A 274 -3.97 20.13 12.26
CA ALA A 274 -3.22 19.02 12.83
C ALA A 274 -2.48 19.47 14.09
N ILE A 275 -2.62 18.69 15.16
CA ILE A 275 -1.77 18.77 16.35
C ILE A 275 -0.70 17.68 16.25
N TYR A 276 0.54 18.11 16.40
CA TYR A 276 1.67 17.18 16.46
C TYR A 276 1.82 16.64 17.87
N GLN A 277 1.88 15.32 18.00
CA GLN A 277 2.19 14.61 19.22
C GLN A 277 3.49 13.82 19.03
N ALA A 278 4.51 14.16 19.82
CA ALA A 278 5.75 13.40 19.81
C ALA A 278 5.53 12.01 20.42
N ASP A 279 6.06 10.97 19.76
CA ASP A 279 6.04 9.64 20.31
C ASP A 279 6.82 9.56 21.62
N SER A 280 6.15 9.10 22.64
CA SER A 280 6.68 9.04 24.02
C SER A 280 7.90 8.11 24.15
N TYR A 281 7.98 7.07 23.32
CA TYR A 281 9.12 6.15 23.32
C TYR A 281 10.37 6.85 22.81
N HIS A 282 10.30 7.47 21.64
CA HIS A 282 11.44 8.18 21.03
C HIS A 282 11.86 9.40 21.84
N LEU A 283 10.91 10.07 22.48
CA LEU A 283 11.19 11.17 23.38
C LEU A 283 12.06 10.71 24.56
N LYS A 284 11.66 9.61 25.21
CA LYS A 284 12.43 9.00 26.30
C LYS A 284 13.82 8.56 25.86
N GLU A 285 13.91 7.94 24.70
CA GLU A 285 15.18 7.51 24.12
C GLU A 285 16.10 8.70 23.89
N LYS A 286 15.59 9.79 23.30
CA LYS A 286 16.35 11.03 23.09
C LYS A 286 16.81 11.65 24.41
N ILE A 287 15.94 11.71 25.42
CA ILE A 287 16.33 12.19 26.76
C ILE A 287 17.45 11.32 27.33
N SER A 288 17.30 10.00 27.32
CA SER A 288 18.31 9.07 27.85
C SER A 288 19.65 9.16 27.12
N THR A 289 19.65 9.48 25.84
CA THR A 289 20.85 9.54 25.01
C THR A 289 21.58 10.87 25.14
N HIS A 290 20.87 11.98 25.32
CA HIS A 290 21.46 13.32 25.28
C HIS A 290 21.62 13.94 26.67
N VAL A 291 20.85 13.52 27.66
CA VAL A 291 20.99 13.99 29.05
C VAL A 291 21.88 13.02 29.82
N ARG A 292 23.10 13.47 30.11
CA ARG A 292 24.14 12.62 30.73
C ARG A 292 23.90 12.38 32.21
N ASP A 293 23.28 13.35 32.89
CA ASP A 293 22.93 13.23 34.30
C ASP A 293 21.70 12.33 34.46
N THR A 294 21.81 11.33 35.35
CA THR A 294 20.74 10.32 35.54
C THR A 294 19.53 10.90 36.25
N GLU A 295 19.72 11.81 37.21
CA GLU A 295 18.65 12.45 37.96
C GLU A 295 17.86 13.40 37.05
N ASP A 296 18.54 14.22 36.28
CA ASP A 296 17.95 15.14 35.30
C ASP A 296 17.19 14.35 34.22
N SER A 297 17.77 13.23 33.74
CA SER A 297 17.13 12.37 32.76
C SER A 297 15.81 11.78 33.28
N GLU A 298 15.79 11.25 34.50
CA GLU A 298 14.58 10.70 35.11
C GLU A 298 13.57 11.80 35.43
N TYR A 299 14.02 12.95 35.91
CA TYR A 299 13.15 14.10 36.15
C TYR A 299 12.43 14.56 34.87
N LEU A 300 13.18 14.74 33.76
CA LEU A 300 12.60 15.11 32.49
C LEU A 300 11.60 14.07 31.97
N LYS A 301 11.90 12.77 32.11
CA LYS A 301 10.96 11.70 31.73
C LYS A 301 9.67 11.78 32.54
N THR A 302 9.74 12.10 33.82
CA THR A 302 8.55 12.21 34.69
C THR A 302 7.68 13.40 34.35
N LEU A 303 8.26 14.54 33.90
CA LEU A 303 7.48 15.70 33.48
C LEU A 303 6.52 15.41 32.32
N PHE A 304 6.88 14.53 31.40
CA PHE A 304 6.02 14.14 30.28
C PHE A 304 4.90 13.16 30.65
N TYR A 305 4.89 12.65 31.88
CA TYR A 305 3.88 11.70 32.38
C TYR A 305 2.99 12.26 33.47
N LYS A 306 3.32 13.40 34.04
CA LYS A 306 2.38 14.10 34.93
C LYS A 306 1.27 14.67 34.04
N LYS A 307 0.17 13.94 33.93
CA LYS A 307 -1.11 14.53 33.55
C LYS A 307 -1.46 15.48 34.69
N GLU A 308 -1.40 16.78 34.48
CA GLU A 308 -2.20 17.72 35.20
C GLU A 308 -3.63 17.69 34.70
#